data_46e3607ac547f1d9cf47931571102c2c
#
_entry.id   46e3607ac547f1d9cf47931571102c2c
#
_cell.length_a   1.000
_cell.length_b   1.000
_cell.length_c   1.000
_cell.angle_alpha   90.00
_cell.angle_beta   90.00
_cell.angle_gamma   90.00
#
_symmetry.space_group_name_H-M   'P 1'
#
loop_
_entity.id
_entity.type
_entity.pdbx_description
1 polymer ?
#
loop_
_entity_poly.entity_id
_entity_poly.type
_entity_poly.pdbx_seq_one_letter_code
_entity_poly.pdbx_strand_id
1 'polypeptide(L)' 'MADKTFDYTGLKCPMPVLKTKKELRNLASGQVIEVIVDDVGAKKDIPALLNKIGDELVELKENNGNLIFIIKKA' A
#
# COMPACT_ATOMS: atom_id res chain seq x y z
N MET A 1 10.24 -7.18 -7.01
CA MET A 1 10.42 -7.39 -5.58
C MET A 1 10.38 -6.07 -4.83
N ALA A 2 9.87 -6.09 -3.61
CA ALA A 2 9.75 -4.87 -2.83
C ALA A 2 11.05 -4.58 -2.07
N ASP A 3 11.43 -3.30 -2.01
CA ASP A 3 12.59 -2.87 -1.23
C ASP A 3 12.28 -2.89 0.27
N LYS A 4 11.01 -2.68 0.62
CA LYS A 4 10.55 -2.69 2.02
C LYS A 4 9.18 -3.35 2.10
N THR A 5 8.91 -3.97 3.24
CA THR A 5 7.62 -4.59 3.52
C THR A 5 7.04 -3.98 4.79
N PHE A 6 5.78 -3.55 4.72
CA PHE A 6 5.05 -3.00 5.86
C PHE A 6 3.84 -3.87 6.15
N ASP A 7 3.77 -4.38 7.37
CA ASP A 7 2.66 -5.20 7.82
C ASP A 7 1.71 -4.32 8.64
N TYR A 8 0.60 -3.97 8.03
CA TYR A 8 -0.44 -3.15 8.67
C TYR A 8 -1.68 -3.95 9.01
N THR A 9 -1.54 -5.27 9.13
CA THR A 9 -2.65 -6.12 9.60
C THR A 9 -3.05 -5.71 11.01
N GLY A 10 -4.33 -5.81 11.30
CA GLY A 10 -4.87 -5.37 12.59
C GLY A 10 -5.23 -3.90 12.64
N LEU A 11 -4.79 -3.09 11.66
CA LEU A 11 -5.16 -1.68 11.58
C LEU A 11 -6.44 -1.54 10.77
N LYS A 12 -7.29 -0.59 11.18
CA LYS A 12 -8.55 -0.33 10.49
C LYS A 12 -8.51 1.01 9.77
N CYS A 13 -9.28 1.10 8.69
CA CYS A 13 -9.43 2.34 7.93
C CYS A 13 -9.75 3.50 8.89
N PRO A 14 -9.09 4.65 8.74
CA PRO A 14 -8.21 5.02 7.64
C PRO A 14 -6.72 4.81 7.89
N MET A 15 -6.35 4.10 8.97
CA MET A 15 -4.95 3.99 9.39
C MET A 15 -4.03 3.35 8.34
N PRO A 16 -4.39 2.21 7.68
CA PRO A 16 -3.51 1.66 6.67
C PRO A 16 -3.23 2.64 5.52
N VAL A 17 -4.26 3.39 5.12
CA VAL A 17 -4.14 4.37 4.03
C VAL A 17 -3.22 5.50 4.44
N LEU A 18 -3.41 6.03 5.65
CA LEU A 18 -2.59 7.14 6.15
C LEU A 18 -1.13 6.72 6.32
N LYS A 19 -0.88 5.53 6.85
CA LYS A 19 0.48 5.03 7.04
C LYS A 19 1.15 4.78 5.69
N THR A 20 0.42 4.23 4.73
CA THR A 20 0.94 4.02 3.38
C THR A 20 1.34 5.34 2.73
N LYS A 21 0.49 6.35 2.86
CA LYS A 21 0.78 7.69 2.33
C LYS A 21 2.04 8.27 2.94
N LYS A 22 2.20 8.13 4.25
CA LYS A 22 3.37 8.63 4.96
C LYS A 22 4.65 7.94 4.47
N GLU A 23 4.61 6.62 4.33
CA GLU A 23 5.78 5.88 3.89
C GLU A 23 6.14 6.21 2.45
N LEU A 24 5.15 6.38 1.58
CA LEU A 24 5.40 6.75 0.19
C LEU A 24 6.10 8.10 0.06
N ARG A 25 5.84 9.03 0.97
CA ARG A 25 6.50 10.33 0.97
C ARG A 25 8.00 10.23 1.27
N ASN A 26 8.40 9.18 1.98
CA ASN A 26 9.79 8.99 2.38
C ASN A 26 10.58 8.15 1.38
N LEU A 27 9.94 7.70 0.31
CA LEU A 27 10.60 6.87 -0.69
C LEU A 27 11.23 7.71 -1.79
N ALA A 28 12.33 7.18 -2.33
CA ALA A 28 12.93 7.74 -3.54
C ALA A 28 12.18 7.22 -4.76
N SER A 29 12.22 8.00 -5.83
CA SER A 29 11.60 7.62 -7.10
C SER A 29 12.13 6.25 -7.56
N GLY A 30 11.20 5.38 -7.94
CA GLY A 30 11.54 4.03 -8.42
C GLY A 30 11.60 2.96 -7.33
N GLN A 31 11.55 3.34 -6.07
CA GLN A 31 11.51 2.35 -4.99
C GLN A 31 10.17 1.65 -4.95
N VAL A 32 10.20 0.37 -4.56
CA VAL A 32 9.01 -0.47 -4.49
C VAL A 32 8.81 -0.92 -3.06
N ILE A 33 7.58 -0.85 -2.58
CA ILE A 33 7.22 -1.33 -1.25
C ILE A 33 6.10 -2.35 -1.34
N GLU A 34 6.03 -3.21 -0.33
CA GLU A 34 4.94 -4.16 -0.15
C GLU A 34 4.17 -3.76 1.10
N VAL A 35 2.86 -3.58 0.97
CA VAL A 35 1.99 -3.21 2.09
C VAL A 35 0.96 -4.30 2.28
N ILE A 36 0.88 -4.84 3.49
CA ILE A 36 -0.04 -5.92 3.84
C ILE A 36 -1.10 -5.36 4.77
N VAL A 37 -2.36 -5.51 4.39
CA VAL A 37 -3.51 -5.06 5.20
C VAL A 37 -4.56 -6.16 5.26
N ASP A 38 -5.37 -6.16 6.31
CA ASP A 38 -6.48 -7.10 6.44
C ASP A 38 -7.85 -6.42 6.41
N ASP A 39 -7.88 -5.13 6.13
CA ASP A 39 -9.11 -4.36 6.00
C ASP A 39 -9.54 -4.31 4.53
N VAL A 40 -10.70 -4.91 4.23
CA VAL A 40 -11.21 -4.94 2.85
C VAL A 40 -11.47 -3.55 2.27
N GLY A 41 -11.69 -2.55 3.12
CA GLY A 41 -11.84 -1.16 2.67
C GLY A 41 -10.60 -0.64 1.97
N ALA A 42 -9.42 -1.14 2.35
CA ALA A 42 -8.16 -0.72 1.73
C ALA A 42 -8.07 -1.16 0.26
N LYS A 43 -8.79 -2.20 -0.12
CA LYS A 43 -8.80 -2.67 -1.51
C LYS A 43 -9.24 -1.57 -2.47
N LYS A 44 -10.08 -0.67 -2.01
CA LYS A 44 -10.57 0.46 -2.79
C LYS A 44 -9.79 1.73 -2.46
N ASP A 45 -9.47 1.93 -1.18
CA ASP A 45 -8.88 3.17 -0.69
C ASP A 45 -7.41 3.33 -1.09
N ILE A 46 -6.63 2.24 -1.07
CA ILE A 46 -5.22 2.31 -1.45
C ILE A 46 -5.05 2.65 -2.93
N PRO A 47 -5.74 1.98 -3.88
CA PRO A 47 -5.64 2.39 -5.28
C PRO A 47 -6.08 3.83 -5.53
N ALA A 48 -7.13 4.28 -4.82
CA ALA A 48 -7.59 5.66 -4.95
C ALA A 48 -6.53 6.65 -4.47
N LEU A 49 -5.87 6.34 -3.35
CA LEU A 49 -4.77 7.15 -2.85
C LEU A 49 -3.62 7.22 -3.86
N LEU A 50 -3.22 6.08 -4.40
CA LEU A 50 -2.12 6.01 -5.36
C LEU A 50 -2.41 6.81 -6.62
N ASN A 51 -3.64 6.75 -7.10
CA ASN A 51 -4.05 7.52 -8.26
C ASN A 51 -3.96 9.03 -7.96
N LYS A 52 -4.33 9.42 -6.75
CA LYS A 52 -4.33 10.82 -6.34
C LYS A 52 -2.91 11.38 -6.20
N ILE A 53 -1.98 10.60 -5.68
CA ILE A 53 -0.60 11.06 -5.47
C ILE A 53 0.34 10.71 -6.63
N GLY A 54 -0.14 9.95 -7.61
CA GLY A 54 0.62 9.67 -8.81
C GLY A 54 1.58 8.49 -8.72
N ASP A 55 1.47 7.67 -7.69
CA ASP A 55 2.30 6.47 -7.57
C ASP A 55 1.62 5.28 -8.24
N GLU A 56 2.40 4.26 -8.54
CA GLU A 56 1.91 3.11 -9.31
C GLU A 56 1.61 1.91 -8.43
N LEU A 57 0.42 1.33 -8.60
CA LEU A 57 0.09 0.02 -8.02
C LEU A 57 0.56 -1.06 -8.99
N VAL A 58 1.66 -1.71 -8.65
CA VAL A 58 2.23 -2.73 -9.52
C VAL A 58 1.40 -4.00 -9.49
N GLU A 59 0.97 -4.40 -8.29
CA GLU A 59 0.22 -5.63 -8.13
C GLU A 59 -0.61 -5.58 -6.85
N LEU A 60 -1.77 -6.24 -6.89
CA LEU A 60 -2.61 -6.45 -5.71
C LEU A 60 -2.89 -7.94 -5.61
N LYS A 61 -2.53 -8.54 -4.48
CA LYS A 61 -2.76 -9.95 -4.20
C LYS A 61 -3.69 -10.09 -3.00
N GLU A 62 -4.46 -11.17 -2.98
CA GLU A 62 -5.25 -11.55 -1.80
C GLU A 62 -4.75 -12.91 -1.32
N ASN A 63 -4.56 -13.05 -0.01
CA ASN A 63 -4.11 -14.29 0.58
C ASN A 63 -4.71 -14.43 1.99
N ASN A 64 -5.60 -15.40 2.17
CA ASN A 64 -6.23 -15.70 3.46
C ASN A 64 -6.83 -14.47 4.15
N GLY A 65 -7.53 -13.63 3.37
CA GLY A 65 -8.17 -12.43 3.91
C GLY A 65 -7.25 -11.22 4.01
N ASN A 66 -5.97 -11.38 3.72
CA ASN A 66 -5.03 -10.27 3.69
C ASN A 66 -4.90 -9.74 2.26
N LEU A 67 -4.76 -8.42 2.16
CA LEU A 67 -4.49 -7.75 0.89
C LEU A 67 -3.03 -7.34 0.87
N ILE A 68 -2.33 -7.68 -0.20
CA ILE A 68 -0.91 -7.36 -0.38
C ILE A 68 -0.77 -6.44 -1.58
N PHE A 69 -0.35 -5.21 -1.31
CA PHE A 69 -0.17 -4.20 -2.35
C PHE A 69 1.30 -4.03 -2.65
N ILE A 70 1.68 -4.18 -3.92
CA ILE A 70 3.03 -3.88 -4.38
C ILE A 70 2.97 -2.53 -5.06
N ILE A 71 3.64 -1.55 -4.49
CA ILE A 71 3.54 -0.14 -4.89
C ILE A 71 4.90 0.38 -5.30
N LYS A 72 4.96 1.05 -6.44
CA LYS A 72 6.19 1.67 -6.93
C LYS A 72 6.08 3.18 -6.81
N LYS A 73 7.07 3.80 -6.22
CA LYS A 73 7.15 5.26 -6.11
C LYS A 73 7.46 5.88 -7.47
N ALA A 74 6.62 6.78 -7.86
CA ALA A 74 6.80 7.50 -9.14
C ALA A 74 7.98 8.45 -9.14
#